data_2fd03aaa29d01566b57df67e5b44f42a
#
_entry.id   2fd03aaa29d01566b57df67e5b44f42a
#
_cell.length_a   1.000
_cell.length_b   1.000
_cell.length_c   1.000
_cell.angle_alpha   90.00
_cell.angle_beta   90.00
_cell.angle_gamma   90.00
#
_symmetry.space_group_name_H-M   'P 1'
#
loop_
_entity.id
_entity.type
_entity.pdbx_description
1 polymer ?
#
loop_
_entity_poly.entity_id
_entity_poly.type
_entity_poly.pdbx_seq_one_letter_code
_entity_poly.pdbx_strand_id
1 'polypeptide(L)'
;MEEQVIDMPCPICHDDKNLRMIAHVDEIPYFGEHTQVTVLCHSCGWRQTDFIPAEGRKPGGWTFDIESESDLSVRVVRSSSCTVCIPELDLEVNPGSAATGFVTNMEGLLVRFVDIVKMVMKDIDDDEPENQQLLLHMLHRLENAGSEGEALRVELLDPHGLSQVLHDRAIDRDLTPEEIKALPVGPDPAVFSA
;
A
#
# COMPACT_ATOMS: atom_id res chain seq x y z
N MET A 1 6.74 7.26 -24.36
CA MET A 1 5.80 6.37 -23.64
C MET A 1 4.80 5.91 -24.69
N GLU A 2 4.73 4.63 -24.94
CA GLU A 2 3.79 4.05 -25.90
C GLU A 2 2.61 3.47 -25.13
N GLU A 3 1.40 3.83 -25.53
CA GLU A 3 0.19 3.19 -25.04
C GLU A 3 -0.05 1.90 -25.82
N GLN A 4 -0.23 0.80 -25.11
CA GLN A 4 -0.60 -0.48 -25.71
C GLN A 4 -2.06 -0.81 -25.40
N VAL A 5 -2.77 -1.33 -26.40
CA VAL A 5 -4.13 -1.85 -26.20
C VAL A 5 -4.04 -3.16 -25.44
N ILE A 6 -4.85 -3.31 -24.39
CA ILE A 6 -4.99 -4.58 -23.68
C ILE A 6 -6.31 -5.23 -24.09
N ASP A 7 -6.25 -6.51 -24.46
CA ASP A 7 -7.43 -7.30 -24.81
C ASP A 7 -8.04 -7.93 -23.54
N MET A 8 -8.49 -7.05 -22.64
CA MET A 8 -9.18 -7.42 -21.40
C MET A 8 -10.33 -6.43 -21.14
N PRO A 9 -11.42 -6.85 -20.52
CA PRO A 9 -12.49 -5.94 -20.11
C PRO A 9 -12.05 -5.06 -18.93
N CYS A 10 -12.48 -3.81 -18.93
CA CYS A 10 -12.28 -2.92 -17.79
C CYS A 10 -12.98 -3.50 -16.54
N PRO A 11 -12.31 -3.57 -15.37
CA PRO A 11 -12.90 -4.14 -14.15
C PRO A 11 -14.08 -3.31 -13.61
N ILE A 12 -14.23 -2.07 -14.04
CA ILE A 12 -15.28 -1.18 -13.55
C ILE A 12 -16.47 -1.07 -14.52
N CYS A 13 -16.21 -0.76 -15.80
CA CYS A 13 -17.29 -0.54 -16.78
C CYS A 13 -17.45 -1.65 -17.79
N HIS A 14 -16.61 -2.71 -17.71
CA HIS A 14 -16.60 -3.86 -18.59
C HIS A 14 -16.42 -3.57 -20.10
N ASP A 15 -15.96 -2.37 -20.44
CA ASP A 15 -15.56 -2.04 -21.81
C ASP A 15 -14.31 -2.87 -22.19
N ASP A 16 -14.39 -3.54 -23.32
CA ASP A 16 -13.36 -4.47 -23.82
C ASP A 16 -12.44 -3.87 -24.88
N LYS A 17 -12.59 -2.58 -25.23
CA LYS A 17 -11.89 -1.93 -26.35
C LYS A 17 -11.00 -0.78 -25.93
N ASN A 18 -11.32 -0.13 -24.81
CA ASN A 18 -10.71 1.12 -24.43
C ASN A 18 -9.79 1.00 -23.20
N LEU A 19 -9.36 -0.21 -22.89
CA LEU A 19 -8.33 -0.44 -21.89
C LEU A 19 -6.95 -0.28 -22.51
N ARG A 20 -6.10 0.52 -21.87
CA ARG A 20 -4.74 0.83 -22.31
C ARG A 20 -3.75 0.60 -21.18
N MET A 21 -2.55 0.25 -21.57
CA MET A 21 -1.41 0.13 -20.68
C MET A 21 -0.30 1.07 -21.10
N ILE A 22 0.31 1.69 -20.13
CA ILE A 22 1.55 2.45 -20.27
C ILE A 22 2.57 1.80 -19.34
N ALA A 23 3.68 1.35 -19.90
CA ALA A 23 4.81 0.87 -19.12
C ALA A 23 5.98 1.85 -19.24
N HIS A 24 6.60 2.15 -18.13
CA HIS A 24 7.78 2.99 -18.04
C HIS A 24 8.79 2.35 -17.11
N VAL A 25 10.00 2.12 -17.60
CA VAL A 25 11.10 1.64 -16.77
C VAL A 25 11.82 2.85 -16.22
N ASP A 26 11.96 2.89 -14.90
CA ASP A 26 12.65 3.96 -14.19
C ASP A 26 13.45 3.38 -13.03
N GLU A 27 14.49 4.09 -12.62
CA GLU A 27 15.28 3.76 -11.45
C GLU A 27 14.70 4.55 -10.25
N ILE A 28 14.04 3.84 -9.35
CA ILE A 28 13.63 4.43 -8.09
C ILE A 28 14.87 4.48 -7.19
N PRO A 29 15.33 5.68 -6.77
CA PRO A 29 16.52 5.80 -5.93
C PRO A 29 16.45 4.85 -4.74
N TYR A 30 17.47 3.98 -4.61
CA TYR A 30 17.65 2.94 -3.61
C TYR A 30 16.80 1.67 -3.77
N PHE A 31 15.75 1.65 -4.64
CA PHE A 31 14.97 0.45 -4.95
C PHE A 31 15.40 -0.26 -6.23
N GLY A 32 16.34 0.36 -6.97
CA GLY A 32 16.82 -0.17 -8.26
C GLY A 32 15.81 0.04 -9.40
N GLU A 33 15.99 -0.72 -10.47
CA GLU A 33 15.15 -0.64 -11.66
C GLU A 33 13.76 -1.23 -11.39
N HIS A 34 12.73 -0.44 -11.69
CA HIS A 34 11.33 -0.82 -11.59
C HIS A 34 10.60 -0.47 -12.88
N THR A 35 9.67 -1.30 -13.24
CA THR A 35 8.71 -0.97 -14.29
C THR A 35 7.45 -0.40 -13.64
N GLN A 36 7.21 0.90 -13.83
CA GLN A 36 5.92 1.49 -13.51
C GLN A 36 4.93 1.12 -14.60
N VAL A 37 3.91 0.38 -14.24
CA VAL A 37 2.82 -0.01 -15.13
C VAL A 37 1.57 0.75 -14.74
N THR A 38 0.98 1.45 -15.70
CA THR A 38 -0.32 2.13 -15.52
C THR A 38 -1.31 1.55 -16.51
N VAL A 39 -2.41 1.01 -16.00
CA VAL A 39 -3.58 0.62 -16.79
C VAL A 39 -4.63 1.70 -16.65
N LEU A 40 -5.21 2.13 -17.78
CA LEU A 40 -6.26 3.14 -17.78
C LEU A 40 -7.38 2.76 -18.76
N CYS A 41 -8.61 3.07 -18.36
CA CYS A 41 -9.78 2.90 -19.21
C CYS A 41 -10.25 4.27 -19.74
N HIS A 42 -10.21 4.45 -21.06
CA HIS A 42 -10.67 5.70 -21.69
C HIS A 42 -12.20 5.88 -21.65
N SER A 43 -12.97 4.82 -21.39
CA SER A 43 -14.43 4.88 -21.33
C SER A 43 -14.96 5.42 -19.99
N CYS A 44 -14.39 4.99 -18.84
CA CYS A 44 -14.88 5.40 -17.52
C CYS A 44 -13.86 6.19 -16.68
N GLY A 45 -12.63 6.37 -17.20
CA GLY A 45 -11.57 7.07 -16.48
C GLY A 45 -10.91 6.26 -15.36
N TRP A 46 -11.27 4.97 -15.18
CA TRP A 46 -10.59 4.12 -14.21
C TRP A 46 -9.10 4.02 -14.53
N ARG A 47 -8.29 4.05 -13.47
CA ARG A 47 -6.84 4.00 -13.57
C ARG A 47 -6.26 3.22 -12.39
N GLN A 48 -5.29 2.36 -12.70
CA GLN A 48 -4.48 1.64 -11.71
C GLN A 48 -3.01 1.77 -12.07
N THR A 49 -2.17 2.01 -11.08
CA THR A 49 -0.71 2.07 -11.25
C THR A 49 -0.06 1.12 -10.27
N ASP A 50 0.94 0.37 -10.74
CA ASP A 50 1.79 -0.49 -9.91
C ASP A 50 3.26 -0.33 -10.28
N PHE A 51 4.14 -0.72 -9.34
CA PHE A 51 5.59 -0.71 -9.51
C PHE A 51 6.08 -2.15 -9.44
N ILE A 52 6.65 -2.66 -10.54
CA ILE A 52 7.11 -4.04 -10.66
C ILE A 52 8.64 -4.03 -10.62
N PRO A 53 9.28 -4.63 -9.60
CA PRO A 53 10.73 -4.76 -9.54
C PRO A 53 11.24 -5.61 -10.72
N ALA A 54 12.40 -5.25 -11.29
CA ALA A 54 12.99 -5.97 -12.42
C ALA A 54 13.31 -7.44 -12.12
N GLU A 55 13.62 -7.77 -10.86
CA GLU A 55 14.00 -9.13 -10.46
C GLU A 55 12.82 -10.07 -10.18
N GLY A 56 11.57 -9.57 -10.25
CA GLY A 56 10.39 -10.32 -9.81
C GLY A 56 10.49 -10.71 -8.33
N ARG A 57 9.34 -10.82 -7.64
CA ARG A 57 9.34 -11.18 -6.22
C ARG A 57 8.32 -12.26 -5.91
N LYS A 58 8.54 -12.95 -4.81
CA LYS A 58 7.58 -13.88 -4.20
C LYS A 58 6.65 -13.12 -3.27
N PRO A 59 5.45 -13.67 -2.98
CA PRO A 59 4.59 -13.19 -1.91
C PRO A 59 5.38 -12.93 -0.64
N GLY A 60 5.36 -11.72 -0.12
CA GLY A 60 6.23 -11.33 0.97
C GLY A 60 5.62 -10.31 1.91
N GLY A 61 6.16 -10.29 3.12
CA GLY A 61 5.87 -9.29 4.12
C GLY A 61 7.12 -8.50 4.49
N TRP A 62 6.93 -7.24 4.82
CA TRP A 62 7.96 -6.36 5.37
C TRP A 62 7.53 -5.87 6.73
N THR A 63 8.46 -5.88 7.69
CA THR A 63 8.24 -5.32 9.02
C THR A 63 9.29 -4.24 9.29
N PHE A 64 8.84 -3.12 9.82
CA PHE A 64 9.72 -2.03 10.22
C PHE A 64 9.23 -1.34 11.49
N ASP A 65 10.12 -1.21 12.47
CA ASP A 65 9.84 -0.51 13.72
C ASP A 65 10.32 0.96 13.61
N ILE A 66 9.37 1.88 13.71
CA ILE A 66 9.62 3.32 13.78
C ILE A 66 9.96 3.64 15.24
N GLU A 67 11.23 3.87 15.53
CA GLU A 67 11.75 4.09 16.88
C GLU A 67 12.24 5.53 17.10
N SER A 68 12.44 6.27 16.01
CA SER A 68 12.98 7.64 16.04
C SER A 68 12.36 8.49 14.92
N GLU A 69 12.43 9.81 15.09
CA GLU A 69 11.95 10.76 14.10
C GLU A 69 12.65 10.60 12.73
N SER A 70 13.92 10.17 12.72
CA SER A 70 14.63 9.90 11.47
C SER A 70 14.03 8.74 10.67
N ASP A 71 13.35 7.80 11.32
CA ASP A 71 12.71 6.65 10.69
C ASP A 71 11.49 7.04 9.84
N LEU A 72 10.89 8.20 10.14
CA LEU A 72 9.79 8.75 9.37
C LEU A 72 10.16 9.04 7.91
N SER A 73 11.45 9.26 7.64
CA SER A 73 11.97 9.49 6.29
C SER A 73 12.24 8.21 5.49
N VAL A 74 12.15 7.02 6.10
CA VAL A 74 12.39 5.72 5.47
C VAL A 74 11.42 5.51 4.31
N ARG A 75 11.94 5.18 3.15
CA ARG A 75 11.15 5.04 1.92
C ARG A 75 10.39 3.73 1.87
N VAL A 76 9.19 3.81 1.32
CA VAL A 76 8.26 2.70 1.16
C VAL A 76 7.72 2.69 -0.26
N VAL A 77 7.77 1.54 -0.91
CA VAL A 77 6.98 1.22 -2.09
C VAL A 77 5.82 0.34 -1.64
N ARG A 78 4.60 0.78 -1.89
CA ARG A 78 3.38 0.01 -1.61
C ARG A 78 2.69 -0.30 -2.93
N SER A 79 2.44 -1.59 -3.20
CA SER A 79 1.69 -2.03 -4.38
C SER A 79 0.19 -1.88 -4.21
N SER A 80 -0.56 -2.02 -5.30
CA SER A 80 -2.03 -1.99 -5.27
C SER A 80 -2.65 -3.16 -4.49
N SER A 81 -1.92 -4.27 -4.31
CA SER A 81 -2.36 -5.47 -3.61
C SER A 81 -1.95 -5.54 -2.14
N CYS A 82 -1.14 -4.59 -1.68
CA CYS A 82 -0.56 -4.64 -0.34
C CYS A 82 -1.56 -4.23 0.74
N THR A 83 -1.69 -5.06 1.76
CA THR A 83 -2.28 -4.72 3.05
C THR A 83 -1.24 -4.08 3.94
N VAL A 84 -1.60 -3.02 4.64
CA VAL A 84 -0.72 -2.34 5.60
C VAL A 84 -1.32 -2.42 6.99
N CYS A 85 -0.52 -2.89 7.97
CA CYS A 85 -0.96 -3.07 9.35
C CYS A 85 -0.10 -2.24 10.31
N ILE A 86 -0.72 -1.81 11.41
CA ILE A 86 -0.07 -1.26 12.60
C ILE A 86 -0.58 -2.08 13.80
N PRO A 87 0.10 -3.19 14.15
CA PRO A 87 -0.40 -4.19 15.10
C PRO A 87 -0.70 -3.62 16.50
N GLU A 88 0.13 -2.68 16.99
CA GLU A 88 -0.06 -2.09 18.32
C GLU A 88 -1.35 -1.28 18.45
N LEU A 89 -1.93 -0.87 17.32
CA LEU A 89 -3.17 -0.09 17.28
C LEU A 89 -4.35 -0.89 16.71
N ASP A 90 -4.14 -2.18 16.39
CA ASP A 90 -5.14 -3.01 15.70
C ASP A 90 -5.68 -2.34 14.43
N LEU A 91 -4.81 -1.60 13.73
CA LEU A 91 -5.15 -0.91 12.50
C LEU A 91 -4.69 -1.73 11.28
N GLU A 92 -5.61 -1.90 10.35
CA GLU A 92 -5.36 -2.59 9.09
C GLU A 92 -6.02 -1.83 7.94
N VAL A 93 -5.25 -1.57 6.88
CA VAL A 93 -5.74 -0.96 5.64
C VAL A 93 -5.55 -1.94 4.50
N ASN A 94 -6.67 -2.49 4.07
CA ASN A 94 -6.74 -3.43 2.97
C ASN A 94 -6.82 -2.73 1.62
N PRO A 95 -6.31 -3.35 0.53
CA PRO A 95 -6.46 -2.81 -0.80
C PRO A 95 -7.93 -2.81 -1.23
N GLY A 96 -8.46 -1.66 -1.60
CA GLY A 96 -9.77 -1.55 -2.21
C GLY A 96 -9.74 -1.83 -3.72
N SER A 97 -10.91 -1.92 -4.36
CA SER A 97 -11.04 -2.18 -5.80
C SER A 97 -10.41 -1.11 -6.72
N ALA A 98 -10.14 0.07 -6.19
CA ALA A 98 -9.48 1.18 -6.88
C ALA A 98 -8.09 1.48 -6.30
N ALA A 99 -7.50 0.53 -5.55
CA ALA A 99 -6.19 0.71 -4.98
C ALA A 99 -5.14 0.86 -6.08
N THR A 100 -4.20 1.77 -5.89
CA THR A 100 -3.04 1.97 -6.76
C THR A 100 -1.76 1.86 -5.95
N GLY A 101 -0.70 1.38 -6.58
CA GLY A 101 0.64 1.45 -6.00
C GLY A 101 1.13 2.88 -5.91
N PHE A 102 1.98 3.14 -4.93
CA PHE A 102 2.63 4.43 -4.74
C PHE A 102 3.98 4.29 -4.02
N VAL A 103 4.84 5.27 -4.23
CA VAL A 103 6.10 5.44 -3.50
C VAL A 103 5.93 6.59 -2.50
N THR A 104 6.31 6.35 -1.26
CA THR A 104 6.19 7.32 -0.15
C THR A 104 7.33 7.12 0.86
N ASN A 105 7.20 7.69 2.04
CA ASN A 105 8.01 7.40 3.23
C ASN A 105 7.09 6.97 4.39
N MET A 106 7.67 6.58 5.53
CA MET A 106 6.88 6.16 6.70
C MET A 106 5.94 7.26 7.19
N GLU A 107 6.39 8.53 7.21
CA GLU A 107 5.52 9.67 7.56
C GLU A 107 4.29 9.71 6.65
N GLY A 108 4.49 9.72 5.33
CA GLY A 108 3.38 9.76 4.37
C GLY A 108 2.47 8.54 4.44
N LEU A 109 2.97 7.39 4.90
CA LEU A 109 2.17 6.21 5.18
C LEU A 109 1.30 6.42 6.44
N LEU A 110 1.89 6.91 7.54
CA LEU A 110 1.18 7.20 8.78
C LEU A 110 0.10 8.29 8.60
N VAL A 111 0.38 9.34 7.82
CA VAL A 111 -0.60 10.38 7.50
C VAL A 111 -1.87 9.79 6.88
N ARG A 112 -1.75 8.77 6.03
CA ARG A 112 -2.92 8.08 5.46
C ARG A 112 -3.76 7.38 6.52
N PHE A 113 -3.13 6.75 7.52
CA PHE A 113 -3.84 6.18 8.68
C PHE A 113 -4.51 7.26 9.51
N VAL A 114 -3.83 8.38 9.77
CA VAL A 114 -4.39 9.54 10.46
C VAL A 114 -5.65 10.04 9.76
N ASP A 115 -5.62 10.17 8.43
CA ASP A 115 -6.77 10.61 7.64
C ASP A 115 -7.94 9.64 7.74
N ILE A 116 -7.67 8.32 7.73
CA ILE A 116 -8.70 7.28 7.89
C ILE A 116 -9.32 7.35 9.28
N VAL A 117 -8.51 7.42 10.36
CA VAL A 117 -9.01 7.52 11.73
C VAL A 117 -9.83 8.80 11.91
N LYS A 118 -9.36 9.95 11.38
CA LYS A 118 -10.12 11.20 11.39
C LYS A 118 -11.44 11.12 10.60
N MET A 119 -11.48 10.32 9.53
CA MET A 119 -12.72 10.07 8.80
C MET A 119 -13.71 9.26 9.64
N VAL A 120 -13.26 8.16 10.25
CA VAL A 120 -14.09 7.31 11.12
C VAL A 120 -14.61 8.10 12.32
N MET A 121 -13.79 8.98 12.91
CA MET A 121 -14.22 9.84 14.03
C MET A 121 -15.41 10.73 13.71
N LYS A 122 -15.59 11.13 12.44
CA LYS A 122 -16.74 11.97 12.04
C LYS A 122 -18.07 11.21 11.98
N ASP A 123 -17.96 9.88 11.84
CA ASP A 123 -19.12 9.00 11.68
C ASP A 123 -19.54 8.33 13.00
N ILE A 124 -18.80 8.59 14.10
CA ILE A 124 -19.14 8.07 15.44
C ILE A 124 -20.11 9.02 16.12
N ASP A 125 -21.18 8.45 16.67
CA ASP A 125 -22.16 9.17 17.46
C ASP A 125 -21.58 9.65 18.80
N ASP A 126 -22.10 10.80 19.31
CA ASP A 126 -21.67 11.40 20.58
C ASP A 126 -21.94 10.48 21.79
N ASP A 127 -22.78 9.47 21.63
CA ASP A 127 -23.18 8.51 22.68
C ASP A 127 -22.19 7.35 22.86
N GLU A 128 -21.06 7.32 22.11
CA GLU A 128 -20.04 6.26 22.17
C GLU A 128 -18.67 6.77 22.69
N PRO A 129 -18.55 7.19 23.95
CA PRO A 129 -17.34 7.81 24.49
C PRO A 129 -16.12 6.88 24.51
N GLU A 130 -16.32 5.57 24.63
CA GLU A 130 -15.23 4.58 24.62
C GLU A 130 -14.57 4.51 23.24
N ASN A 131 -15.36 4.51 22.15
CA ASN A 131 -14.87 4.51 20.78
C ASN A 131 -14.15 5.83 20.44
N GLN A 132 -14.68 6.96 20.92
CA GLN A 132 -14.02 8.26 20.76
C GLN A 132 -12.65 8.29 21.45
N GLN A 133 -12.54 7.77 22.68
CA GLN A 133 -11.27 7.71 23.40
C GLN A 133 -10.26 6.80 22.72
N LEU A 134 -10.71 5.66 22.18
CA LEU A 134 -9.86 4.75 21.43
C LEU A 134 -9.28 5.44 20.18
N LEU A 135 -10.10 6.10 19.37
CA LEU A 135 -9.65 6.81 18.17
C LEU A 135 -8.72 7.98 18.49
N LEU A 136 -8.98 8.72 19.58
CA LEU A 136 -8.08 9.77 20.05
C LEU A 136 -6.71 9.20 20.47
N HIS A 137 -6.70 8.03 21.13
CA HIS A 137 -5.47 7.33 21.46
C HIS A 137 -4.70 6.90 20.18
N MET A 138 -5.41 6.30 19.22
CA MET A 138 -4.79 5.94 17.92
C MET A 138 -4.18 7.15 17.22
N LEU A 139 -4.91 8.27 17.14
CA LEU A 139 -4.40 9.51 16.55
C LEU A 139 -3.14 10.00 17.26
N HIS A 140 -3.17 10.02 18.59
CA HIS A 140 -2.03 10.45 19.40
C HIS A 140 -0.78 9.59 19.08
N ARG A 141 -0.94 8.26 19.07
CA ARG A 141 0.15 7.33 18.74
C ARG A 141 0.68 7.50 17.32
N LEU A 142 -0.21 7.66 16.33
CA LEU A 142 0.16 7.87 14.93
C LEU A 142 0.90 9.21 14.72
N GLU A 143 0.40 10.29 15.32
CA GLU A 143 0.96 11.64 15.17
C GLU A 143 2.28 11.84 15.95
N ASN A 144 2.57 10.99 16.95
CA ASN A 144 3.79 11.04 17.75
C ASN A 144 4.75 9.87 17.48
N ALA A 145 4.49 9.07 16.45
CA ALA A 145 5.35 7.95 16.09
C ALA A 145 6.81 8.41 15.89
N GLY A 146 7.74 7.65 16.45
CA GLY A 146 9.17 7.98 16.43
C GLY A 146 9.63 8.99 17.49
N SER A 147 8.71 9.54 18.30
CA SER A 147 9.05 10.28 19.51
C SER A 147 9.49 9.33 20.63
N GLU A 148 10.16 9.84 21.64
CA GLU A 148 10.66 9.04 22.76
C GLU A 148 9.53 8.28 23.47
N GLY A 149 9.60 6.94 23.45
CA GLY A 149 8.61 6.04 24.03
C GLY A 149 7.40 5.73 23.13
N GLU A 150 7.32 6.28 21.93
CA GLU A 150 6.20 6.11 20.99
C GLU A 150 6.61 5.30 19.74
N ALA A 151 7.29 4.17 19.96
CA ALA A 151 7.60 3.26 18.86
C ALA A 151 6.33 2.64 18.28
N LEU A 152 6.29 2.51 16.94
CA LEU A 152 5.22 1.84 16.20
C LEU A 152 5.81 0.88 15.18
N ARG A 153 5.22 -0.30 15.09
CA ARG A 153 5.52 -1.27 14.03
C ARG A 153 4.61 -1.06 12.84
N VAL A 154 5.21 -1.03 11.66
CA VAL A 154 4.50 -1.06 10.38
C VAL A 154 4.79 -2.40 9.71
N GLU A 155 3.73 -3.08 9.27
CA GLU A 155 3.81 -4.30 8.48
C GLU A 155 3.17 -4.10 7.11
N LEU A 156 3.88 -4.51 6.07
CA LEU A 156 3.38 -4.59 4.71
C LEU A 156 3.20 -6.07 4.37
N LEU A 157 2.00 -6.47 3.97
CA LEU A 157 1.69 -7.84 3.58
C LEU A 157 1.24 -7.83 2.12
N ASP A 158 2.08 -8.36 1.23
CA ASP A 158 1.86 -8.25 -0.21
C ASP A 158 1.84 -9.63 -0.87
N PRO A 159 0.66 -10.13 -1.29
CA PRO A 159 0.54 -11.43 -1.94
C PRO A 159 1.26 -11.51 -3.28
N HIS A 160 1.62 -10.38 -3.89
CA HIS A 160 2.39 -10.33 -5.14
C HIS A 160 3.87 -9.97 -4.94
N GLY A 161 4.26 -9.57 -3.71
CA GLY A 161 5.63 -9.25 -3.35
C GLY A 161 6.21 -8.01 -4.06
N LEU A 162 5.37 -7.08 -4.47
CA LEU A 162 5.77 -5.85 -5.16
C LEU A 162 6.03 -4.69 -4.22
N SER A 163 5.72 -4.86 -2.93
CA SER A 163 5.94 -3.84 -1.89
C SER A 163 7.30 -4.01 -1.23
N GLN A 164 7.88 -2.90 -0.75
CA GLN A 164 9.20 -2.89 -0.14
C GLN A 164 9.37 -1.74 0.85
N VAL A 165 10.15 -1.99 1.92
CA VAL A 165 10.67 -0.96 2.84
C VAL A 165 12.18 -0.86 2.65
N LEU A 166 12.68 0.34 2.40
CA LEU A 166 14.11 0.57 2.17
C LEU A 166 14.82 1.04 3.44
N HIS A 167 15.28 0.10 4.22
CA HIS A 167 16.13 0.36 5.38
C HIS A 167 16.81 -0.93 5.85
N ASP A 168 18.05 -0.84 6.35
CA ASP A 168 18.83 -1.99 6.83
C ASP A 168 18.17 -2.72 8.00
N ARG A 169 17.34 -2.04 8.80
CA ARG A 169 16.56 -2.62 9.89
C ARG A 169 15.22 -3.22 9.43
N ALA A 170 14.82 -2.99 8.19
CA ALA A 170 13.60 -3.59 7.68
C ALA A 170 13.80 -5.11 7.52
N ILE A 171 12.81 -5.87 7.99
CA ILE A 171 12.83 -7.33 7.96
C ILE A 171 11.86 -7.79 6.88
N ASP A 172 12.37 -8.48 5.88
CA ASP A 172 11.55 -9.17 4.89
C ASP A 172 11.33 -10.63 5.27
N ARG A 173 10.18 -11.17 4.90
CA ARG A 173 9.84 -12.58 5.06
C ARG A 173 8.92 -13.08 3.96
N ASP A 174 8.98 -14.36 3.68
CA ASP A 174 7.97 -15.01 2.83
C ASP A 174 6.63 -15.06 3.59
N LEU A 175 5.53 -14.87 2.88
CA LEU A 175 4.19 -15.13 3.41
C LEU A 175 3.87 -16.62 3.32
N THR A 176 3.21 -17.15 4.35
CA THR A 176 2.70 -18.52 4.31
C THR A 176 1.49 -18.63 3.35
N PRO A 177 1.21 -19.85 2.84
CA PRO A 177 0.02 -20.06 1.99
C PRO A 177 -1.30 -19.68 2.68
N GLU A 178 -1.37 -19.84 4.01
CA GLU A 178 -2.53 -19.47 4.83
C GLU A 178 -2.69 -17.95 4.90
N GLU A 179 -1.60 -17.21 5.11
CA GLU A 179 -1.61 -15.74 5.09
C GLU A 179 -2.01 -15.21 3.73
N ILE A 180 -1.41 -15.71 2.65
CA ILE A 180 -1.77 -15.30 1.27
C ILE A 180 -3.25 -15.51 1.01
N LYS A 181 -3.82 -16.64 1.47
CA LYS A 181 -5.24 -16.94 1.28
C LYS A 181 -6.17 -16.06 2.11
N ALA A 182 -5.69 -15.60 3.27
CA ALA A 182 -6.47 -14.75 4.18
C ALA A 182 -6.44 -13.28 3.75
N LEU A 183 -5.39 -12.84 3.06
CA LEU A 183 -5.28 -11.47 2.59
C LEU A 183 -6.39 -11.17 1.57
N PRO A 184 -7.04 -9.99 1.67
CA PRO A 184 -8.01 -9.58 0.68
C PRO A 184 -7.31 -9.42 -0.67
N VAL A 185 -7.87 -10.04 -1.69
CA VAL A 185 -7.38 -9.91 -3.06
C VAL A 185 -7.81 -8.53 -3.55
N GLY A 186 -6.87 -7.61 -3.61
CA GLY A 186 -7.02 -6.37 -4.36
C GLY A 186 -7.16 -6.65 -5.86
N PRO A 187 -7.29 -5.61 -6.69
CA PRO A 187 -7.24 -5.82 -8.13
C PRO A 187 -5.92 -6.52 -8.48
N ASP A 188 -5.98 -7.51 -9.36
CA ASP A 188 -4.76 -8.13 -9.87
C ASP A 188 -3.86 -7.02 -10.42
N PRO A 189 -2.60 -6.94 -9.99
CA PRO A 189 -1.67 -6.01 -10.61
C PRO A 189 -1.64 -6.32 -12.10
N ALA A 190 -1.47 -5.30 -12.94
CA ALA A 190 -1.35 -5.46 -14.38
C ALA A 190 -0.03 -6.20 -14.72
N VAL A 191 0.07 -7.44 -14.24
CA VAL A 191 1.20 -8.34 -14.51
C VAL A 191 0.92 -9.00 -15.84
N PHE A 192 1.70 -8.64 -16.82
CA PHE A 192 1.63 -9.28 -18.12
C PHE A 192 2.43 -10.58 -18.05
N SER A 193 1.71 -11.69 -18.25
CA SER A 193 2.36 -12.92 -18.66
C SER A 193 2.96 -12.68 -20.03
N ALA A 194 4.28 -12.61 -20.08
CA ALA A 194 5.04 -12.57 -21.33
C ALA A 194 4.89 -13.90 -22.06
#